data_9b67ab8089473a40a2daf467fe227d62
#
_entry.id   9b67ab8089473a40a2daf467fe227d62
#
_cell.length_a   1.000
_cell.length_b   1.000
_cell.length_c   1.000
_cell.angle_alpha   90.00
_cell.angle_beta   90.00
_cell.angle_gamma   90.00
#
_symmetry.space_group_name_H-M   'P 1'
#
loop_
_entity.id
_entity.type
_entity.pdbx_description
1 polymer ?
#
loop_
_entity_poly.entity_id
_entity_poly.type
_entity_poly.pdbx_seq_one_letter_code
_entity_poly.pdbx_strand_id
1 'polypeptide(L)'
;THHHLWERNGHRYLLHEFLEDVRTGHNLVASVFMECHAMYRAGGPEALRPVGETEFVAGIAAMSESGNYGTPRVAAGIVGFADLTLGDRVEPVLEALIRAGGGRFRGVRHSAAWDASPVIGNSQTATGLHLYRDGALRAGLARLTALGLSLDAWVFHPQLDDIVDQSIQSTFPQI
;
A
#
# COMPACT_ATOMS: atom_id res chain seq x y z
N THR A 1 -10.84 -6.36 6.94
CA THR A 1 -11.14 -6.26 5.50
C THR A 1 -10.30 -5.20 4.87
N HIS A 2 -9.61 -5.51 3.74
CA HIS A 2 -8.96 -4.51 2.91
C HIS A 2 -9.77 -4.26 1.63
N HIS A 3 -9.57 -3.09 1.02
CA HIS A 3 -10.19 -2.70 -0.24
C HIS A 3 -9.26 -1.79 -1.04
N HIS A 4 -9.62 -1.58 -2.31
CA HIS A 4 -8.99 -0.63 -3.20
C HIS A 4 -10.04 0.38 -3.68
N LEU A 5 -9.60 1.56 -4.12
CA LEU A 5 -10.44 2.58 -4.73
C LEU A 5 -9.74 3.09 -5.99
N TRP A 6 -10.43 3.08 -7.11
CA TRP A 6 -9.84 3.51 -8.38
C TRP A 6 -10.87 4.10 -9.34
N GLU A 7 -10.38 4.86 -10.29
CA GLU A 7 -11.09 5.22 -11.51
C GLU A 7 -10.11 5.10 -12.69
N ARG A 8 -10.33 4.11 -13.55
CA ARG A 8 -9.44 3.83 -14.69
C ARG A 8 -10.19 3.09 -15.80
N ASN A 9 -9.82 3.39 -17.07
CA ASN A 9 -10.37 2.70 -18.24
C ASN A 9 -11.90 2.70 -18.30
N GLY A 10 -12.56 3.80 -17.85
CA GLY A 10 -14.01 3.89 -17.82
C GLY A 10 -14.70 3.11 -16.68
N HIS A 11 -13.94 2.45 -15.83
CA HIS A 11 -14.44 1.77 -14.64
C HIS A 11 -14.14 2.60 -13.40
N ARG A 12 -15.16 2.82 -12.59
CA ARG A 12 -15.06 3.51 -11.32
C ARG A 12 -15.45 2.58 -10.19
N TYR A 13 -14.63 2.57 -9.14
CA TYR A 13 -14.92 1.94 -7.86
C TYR A 13 -14.39 2.85 -6.75
N LEU A 14 -15.26 3.72 -6.26
CA LEU A 14 -14.95 4.71 -5.22
C LEU A 14 -15.82 4.48 -3.99
N LEU A 15 -15.99 5.51 -3.15
CA LEU A 15 -16.74 5.38 -1.89
C LEU A 15 -18.17 4.86 -2.08
N HIS A 16 -18.88 5.34 -3.11
CA HIS A 16 -20.28 4.95 -3.31
C HIS A 16 -20.42 3.49 -3.71
N GLU A 17 -19.63 3.04 -4.67
CA GLU A 17 -19.62 1.65 -5.14
C GLU A 17 -19.18 0.70 -4.01
N PHE A 18 -18.15 1.08 -3.24
CA PHE A 18 -17.71 0.31 -2.08
C PHE A 18 -18.82 0.18 -1.02
N LEU A 19 -19.57 1.25 -0.76
CA LEU A 19 -20.68 1.21 0.20
C LEU A 19 -21.87 0.40 -0.29
N GLU A 20 -22.10 0.29 -1.59
CA GLU A 20 -23.09 -0.63 -2.16
C GLU A 20 -22.73 -2.07 -1.83
N ASP A 21 -21.48 -2.48 -2.03
CA ASP A 21 -21.00 -3.82 -1.67
C ASP A 21 -21.12 -4.09 -0.16
N VAL A 22 -20.77 -3.12 0.68
CA VAL A 22 -20.87 -3.21 2.14
C VAL A 22 -22.30 -3.51 2.60
N ARG A 23 -23.30 -2.99 1.88
CA ARG A 23 -24.74 -3.17 2.22
C ARG A 23 -25.31 -4.51 1.82
N THR A 24 -24.55 -5.38 1.16
CA THR A 24 -25.01 -6.68 0.66
C THR A 24 -25.15 -7.78 1.74
N GLY A 25 -25.19 -7.42 3.02
CA GLY A 25 -25.46 -8.36 4.13
C GLY A 25 -24.29 -8.57 5.08
N HIS A 26 -23.19 -7.85 4.91
CA HIS A 26 -22.04 -7.87 5.81
C HIS A 26 -22.11 -6.75 6.85
N ASN A 27 -21.73 -7.04 8.09
CA ASN A 27 -21.55 -6.02 9.12
C ASN A 27 -20.09 -5.52 9.10
N LEU A 28 -19.76 -4.70 8.13
CA LEU A 28 -18.43 -4.09 8.04
C LEU A 28 -18.33 -2.91 9.01
N VAL A 29 -17.44 -3.02 10.00
CA VAL A 29 -17.20 -1.96 10.99
C VAL A 29 -16.11 -1.00 10.51
N ALA A 30 -15.03 -1.53 9.93
CA ALA A 30 -13.91 -0.74 9.42
C ALA A 30 -13.19 -1.47 8.28
N SER A 31 -12.55 -0.70 7.41
CA SER A 31 -11.70 -1.24 6.35
C SER A 31 -10.32 -0.59 6.34
N VAL A 32 -9.36 -1.29 5.74
CA VAL A 32 -8.03 -0.78 5.43
C VAL A 32 -7.93 -0.59 3.92
N PHE A 33 -7.52 0.59 3.49
CA PHE A 33 -7.18 0.82 2.09
C PHE A 33 -5.81 0.23 1.80
N MET A 34 -5.71 -0.47 0.67
CA MET A 34 -4.47 -1.00 0.14
C MET A 34 -4.15 -0.31 -1.18
N GLU A 35 -2.92 0.14 -1.36
CA GLU A 35 -2.45 0.79 -2.58
C GLU A 35 -2.87 0.05 -3.85
N CYS A 36 -3.11 0.77 -4.92
CA CYS A 36 -3.47 0.19 -6.22
C CYS A 36 -3.03 1.06 -7.42
N HIS A 37 -2.08 1.97 -7.21
CA HIS A 37 -1.57 2.91 -8.20
C HIS A 37 -2.65 3.85 -8.77
N ALA A 38 -3.61 4.24 -7.94
CA ALA A 38 -4.65 5.19 -8.30
C ALA A 38 -4.30 6.61 -7.82
N MET A 39 -4.76 7.62 -8.56
CA MET A 39 -4.69 9.04 -8.14
C MET A 39 -3.29 9.53 -7.77
N TYR A 40 -2.25 8.99 -8.41
CA TYR A 40 -0.89 9.51 -8.24
C TYR A 40 -0.81 10.96 -8.73
N ARG A 41 0.03 11.77 -8.07
CA ARG A 41 0.26 13.14 -8.52
C ARG A 41 0.78 13.15 -9.95
N ALA A 42 0.21 13.99 -10.81
CA ALA A 42 0.62 14.11 -12.21
C ALA A 42 2.01 14.75 -12.36
N GLY A 43 2.43 15.56 -11.43
CA GLY A 43 3.69 16.30 -11.44
C GLY A 43 4.53 16.11 -10.18
N GLY A 44 5.68 16.77 -10.14
CA GLY A 44 6.62 16.69 -9.03
C GLY A 44 7.60 15.52 -9.13
N PRO A 45 8.46 15.35 -8.12
CA PRO A 45 9.42 14.24 -8.08
C PRO A 45 8.71 12.89 -8.16
N GLU A 46 9.22 11.99 -9.00
CA GLU A 46 8.60 10.69 -9.26
C GLU A 46 8.37 9.89 -7.99
N ALA A 47 9.35 9.83 -7.10
CA ALA A 47 9.25 9.13 -5.84
C ALA A 47 8.12 9.64 -4.92
N LEU A 48 7.68 10.90 -5.09
CA LEU A 48 6.60 11.52 -4.29
C LEU A 48 5.21 11.44 -4.97
N ARG A 49 5.12 10.98 -6.20
CA ARG A 49 3.82 10.86 -6.90
C ARG A 49 2.83 9.94 -6.17
N PRO A 50 3.25 8.81 -5.56
CA PRO A 50 2.34 7.93 -4.81
C PRO A 50 1.65 8.61 -3.62
N VAL A 51 2.20 9.72 -3.10
CA VAL A 51 1.58 10.48 -2.01
C VAL A 51 0.17 10.96 -2.38
N GLY A 52 -0.08 11.24 -3.67
CA GLY A 52 -1.40 11.62 -4.16
C GLY A 52 -2.49 10.59 -3.90
N GLU A 53 -2.17 9.30 -3.99
CA GLU A 53 -3.11 8.21 -3.63
C GLU A 53 -3.47 8.27 -2.14
N THR A 54 -2.49 8.48 -1.27
CA THR A 54 -2.74 8.61 0.18
C THR A 54 -3.56 9.86 0.51
N GLU A 55 -3.30 11.00 -0.16
CA GLU A 55 -4.10 12.23 -0.01
C GLU A 55 -5.56 12.00 -0.42
N PHE A 56 -5.77 11.37 -1.56
CA PHE A 56 -7.09 11.01 -2.06
C PHE A 56 -7.84 10.13 -1.05
N VAL A 57 -7.22 9.07 -0.58
CA VAL A 57 -7.83 8.11 0.36
C VAL A 57 -8.10 8.74 1.73
N ALA A 58 -7.22 9.63 2.19
CA ALA A 58 -7.45 10.38 3.42
C ALA A 58 -8.70 11.28 3.31
N GLY A 59 -8.96 11.85 2.13
CA GLY A 59 -10.20 12.58 1.82
C GLY A 59 -11.43 11.68 1.87
N ILE A 60 -11.36 10.49 1.30
CA ILE A 60 -12.45 9.48 1.37
C ILE A 60 -12.72 9.05 2.82
N ALA A 61 -11.67 8.82 3.60
CA ALA A 61 -11.81 8.50 5.02
C ALA A 61 -12.51 9.63 5.79
N ALA A 62 -12.18 10.89 5.51
CA ALA A 62 -12.84 12.04 6.10
C ALA A 62 -14.33 12.13 5.70
N MET A 63 -14.66 11.82 4.44
CA MET A 63 -16.06 11.73 4.01
C MET A 63 -16.81 10.67 4.83
N SER A 64 -16.22 9.47 4.99
CA SER A 64 -16.82 8.39 5.78
C SER A 64 -17.05 8.81 7.25
N GLU A 65 -16.09 9.49 7.85
CA GLU A 65 -16.17 9.94 9.25
C GLU A 65 -17.19 11.06 9.48
N SER A 66 -17.66 11.74 8.44
CA SER A 66 -18.71 12.76 8.55
C SER A 66 -20.05 12.20 9.04
N GLY A 67 -20.24 10.87 9.00
CA GLY A 67 -21.49 10.20 9.31
C GLY A 67 -22.55 10.23 8.20
N ASN A 68 -22.32 10.99 7.11
CA ASN A 68 -23.28 11.11 6.00
C ASN A 68 -23.36 9.84 5.13
N TYR A 69 -22.39 8.93 5.27
CA TYR A 69 -22.22 7.75 4.40
C TYR A 69 -22.51 6.43 5.12
N GLY A 70 -23.05 6.50 6.35
CA GLY A 70 -23.37 5.32 7.17
C GLY A 70 -22.35 5.09 8.28
N THR A 71 -22.41 3.90 8.91
CA THR A 71 -21.61 3.56 10.09
C THR A 71 -20.21 3.01 9.83
N PRO A 72 -19.90 2.40 8.65
CA PRO A 72 -18.57 1.84 8.41
C PRO A 72 -17.49 2.91 8.37
N ARG A 73 -16.37 2.66 9.03
CA ARG A 73 -15.17 3.51 8.96
C ARG A 73 -14.34 3.08 7.76
N VAL A 74 -14.59 3.69 6.61
CA VAL A 74 -13.88 3.39 5.35
C VAL A 74 -12.46 3.96 5.44
N ALA A 75 -11.48 3.16 5.04
CA ALA A 75 -10.06 3.50 5.08
C ALA A 75 -9.60 3.99 6.48
N ALA A 76 -10.02 3.30 7.54
CA ALA A 76 -9.57 3.56 8.91
C ALA A 76 -8.06 3.33 9.08
N GLY A 77 -7.45 2.53 8.21
CA GLY A 77 -6.02 2.41 7.99
C GLY A 77 -5.70 2.55 6.51
N ILE A 78 -4.50 3.04 6.19
CA ILE A 78 -4.01 3.22 4.83
C ILE A 78 -2.65 2.54 4.71
N VAL A 79 -2.54 1.61 3.77
CA VAL A 79 -1.28 1.04 3.30
C VAL A 79 -1.04 1.59 1.91
N GLY A 80 0.01 2.39 1.77
CA GLY A 80 0.36 3.06 0.51
C GLY A 80 1.51 2.37 -0.21
N PHE A 81 2.02 3.02 -1.26
CA PHE A 81 3.22 2.60 -1.96
C PHE A 81 4.37 3.59 -1.74
N ALA A 82 5.57 3.04 -1.54
CA ALA A 82 6.84 3.73 -1.66
C ALA A 82 7.86 2.80 -2.32
N ASP A 83 8.71 3.34 -3.19
CA ASP A 83 9.78 2.55 -3.79
C ASP A 83 10.89 2.30 -2.77
N LEU A 84 10.85 1.15 -2.11
CA LEU A 84 11.84 0.76 -1.10
C LEU A 84 13.23 0.50 -1.68
N THR A 85 13.36 0.34 -3.01
CA THR A 85 14.67 0.21 -3.66
C THR A 85 15.48 1.50 -3.65
N LEU A 86 14.86 2.62 -3.25
CA LEU A 86 15.56 3.87 -2.98
C LEU A 86 16.51 3.78 -1.76
N GLY A 87 16.42 2.70 -0.99
CA GLY A 87 17.20 2.51 0.23
C GLY A 87 16.89 3.59 1.26
N ASP A 88 17.92 4.14 1.91
CA ASP A 88 17.75 5.21 2.91
C ASP A 88 17.06 6.47 2.35
N ARG A 89 17.15 6.71 1.05
CA ARG A 89 16.50 7.85 0.40
C ARG A 89 14.98 7.77 0.35
N VAL A 90 14.38 6.65 0.76
CA VAL A 90 12.92 6.51 0.85
C VAL A 90 12.32 7.28 2.04
N GLU A 91 13.11 7.59 3.06
CA GLU A 91 12.64 8.21 4.29
C GLU A 91 11.79 9.49 4.06
N PRO A 92 12.21 10.47 3.25
CA PRO A 92 11.36 11.64 2.97
C PRO A 92 10.02 11.30 2.31
N VAL A 93 9.96 10.21 1.52
CA VAL A 93 8.72 9.72 0.90
C VAL A 93 7.80 9.15 1.97
N LEU A 94 8.32 8.32 2.87
CA LEU A 94 7.58 7.74 3.98
C LEU A 94 7.00 8.81 4.90
N GLU A 95 7.81 9.82 5.25
CA GLU A 95 7.33 10.96 6.03
C GLU A 95 6.20 11.73 5.31
N ALA A 96 6.30 11.91 4.00
CA ALA A 96 5.25 12.57 3.22
C ALA A 96 3.95 11.74 3.23
N LEU A 97 4.04 10.42 3.12
CA LEU A 97 2.91 9.49 3.21
C LEU A 97 2.26 9.52 4.60
N ILE A 98 3.07 9.52 5.68
CA ILE A 98 2.58 9.64 7.06
C ILE A 98 1.80 10.95 7.23
N ARG A 99 2.36 12.07 6.76
CA ARG A 99 1.67 13.37 6.84
C ARG A 99 0.36 13.38 6.05
N ALA A 100 0.39 12.88 4.81
CA ALA A 100 -0.79 12.80 3.93
C ALA A 100 -1.90 11.91 4.52
N GLY A 101 -1.54 10.84 5.20
CA GLY A 101 -2.50 9.90 5.80
C GLY A 101 -3.24 10.42 7.02
N GLY A 102 -2.85 11.58 7.59
CA GLY A 102 -3.58 12.23 8.68
C GLY A 102 -3.81 11.32 9.90
N GLY A 103 -2.79 10.55 10.31
CA GLY A 103 -2.85 9.60 11.42
C GLY A 103 -3.44 8.23 11.06
N ARG A 104 -3.79 7.97 9.78
CA ARG A 104 -4.32 6.68 9.29
C ARG A 104 -3.27 5.84 8.56
N PHE A 105 -2.13 6.43 8.16
CA PHE A 105 -1.08 5.70 7.46
C PHE A 105 -0.47 4.64 8.39
N ARG A 106 -0.37 3.39 7.91
CA ARG A 106 0.06 2.23 8.71
C ARG A 106 1.28 1.53 8.14
N GLY A 107 1.45 1.56 6.83
CA GLY A 107 2.51 0.80 6.20
C GLY A 107 2.59 1.00 4.69
N VAL A 108 3.46 0.20 4.11
CA VAL A 108 3.73 0.21 2.67
C VAL A 108 3.56 -1.20 2.12
N ARG A 109 2.92 -1.31 0.95
CA ARG A 109 3.03 -2.51 0.12
C ARG A 109 4.02 -2.24 -1.02
N HIS A 110 5.06 -3.06 -1.08
CA HIS A 110 5.98 -3.10 -2.21
C HIS A 110 5.96 -4.51 -2.78
N SER A 111 5.25 -4.70 -3.89
CA SER A 111 5.10 -6.01 -4.50
C SER A 111 6.42 -6.51 -5.08
N ALA A 112 6.74 -7.78 -4.82
CA ALA A 112 7.85 -8.50 -5.41
C ALA A 112 7.40 -9.75 -6.18
N ALA A 113 6.11 -9.85 -6.49
CA ALA A 113 5.57 -10.98 -7.24
C ALA A 113 6.18 -11.04 -8.65
N TRP A 114 6.98 -12.07 -8.91
CA TRP A 114 7.69 -12.28 -10.15
C TRP A 114 7.64 -13.76 -10.57
N ASP A 115 7.46 -14.00 -11.85
CA ASP A 115 7.55 -15.31 -12.47
C ASP A 115 8.29 -15.21 -13.81
N ALA A 116 9.08 -16.23 -14.16
CA ALA A 116 9.78 -16.28 -15.43
C ALA A 116 8.86 -16.56 -16.63
N SER A 117 7.67 -17.07 -16.37
CA SER A 117 6.70 -17.37 -17.43
C SER A 117 6.05 -16.09 -17.96
N PRO A 118 6.06 -15.86 -19.27
CA PRO A 118 5.38 -14.70 -19.86
C PRO A 118 3.84 -14.80 -19.78
N VAL A 119 3.31 -15.95 -19.41
CA VAL A 119 1.86 -16.16 -19.24
C VAL A 119 1.38 -15.66 -17.88
N ILE A 120 2.27 -15.68 -16.88
CA ILE A 120 1.97 -15.18 -15.54
C ILE A 120 2.33 -13.70 -15.49
N GLY A 121 1.36 -12.85 -15.15
CA GLY A 121 1.60 -11.42 -14.99
C GLY A 121 2.48 -11.15 -13.77
N ASN A 122 3.55 -10.39 -13.97
CA ASN A 122 4.37 -9.89 -12.87
C ASN A 122 3.71 -8.66 -12.23
N SER A 123 4.16 -8.30 -11.03
CA SER A 123 3.67 -7.09 -10.38
C SER A 123 4.03 -5.83 -11.18
N GLN A 124 3.29 -4.74 -10.93
CA GLN A 124 3.50 -3.46 -11.61
C GLN A 124 4.86 -2.81 -11.30
N THR A 125 5.47 -3.15 -10.17
CA THR A 125 6.84 -2.78 -9.85
C THR A 125 7.78 -3.76 -10.55
N ALA A 126 8.73 -3.24 -11.34
CA ALA A 126 9.76 -4.06 -11.97
C ALA A 126 10.55 -4.80 -10.89
N THR A 127 10.43 -6.11 -10.86
CA THR A 127 11.00 -6.92 -9.80
C THR A 127 11.87 -8.02 -10.39
N GLY A 128 12.94 -8.37 -9.70
CA GLY A 128 13.69 -9.60 -9.96
C GLY A 128 13.18 -10.71 -9.06
N LEU A 129 13.61 -11.95 -9.36
CA LEU A 129 13.21 -13.16 -8.62
C LEU A 129 13.38 -13.02 -7.09
N HIS A 130 14.40 -12.31 -6.62
CA HIS A 130 14.77 -12.21 -5.21
C HIS A 130 14.83 -10.76 -4.72
N LEU A 131 13.81 -9.95 -5.07
CA LEU A 131 13.80 -8.54 -4.72
C LEU A 131 13.96 -8.29 -3.21
N TYR A 132 13.32 -9.09 -2.36
CA TYR A 132 13.44 -8.94 -0.90
C TYR A 132 14.83 -9.28 -0.33
N ARG A 133 15.73 -9.85 -1.15
CA ARG A 133 17.15 -10.04 -0.79
C ARG A 133 18.04 -8.89 -1.24
N ASP A 134 17.51 -7.95 -2.04
CA ASP A 134 18.26 -6.79 -2.51
C ASP A 134 18.67 -5.88 -1.35
N GLY A 135 19.92 -5.44 -1.34
CA GLY A 135 20.49 -4.65 -0.25
C GLY A 135 19.89 -3.27 -0.13
N ALA A 136 19.53 -2.62 -1.26
CA ALA A 136 18.90 -1.31 -1.24
C ALA A 136 17.46 -1.43 -0.73
N LEU A 137 16.71 -2.45 -1.18
CA LEU A 137 15.36 -2.70 -0.65
C LEU A 137 15.40 -2.95 0.85
N ARG A 138 16.36 -3.74 1.34
CA ARG A 138 16.53 -4.00 2.80
C ARG A 138 16.84 -2.72 3.58
N ALA A 139 17.65 -1.82 3.04
CA ALA A 139 17.87 -0.51 3.66
C ALA A 139 16.55 0.31 3.74
N GLY A 140 15.74 0.28 2.66
CA GLY A 140 14.40 0.88 2.66
C GLY A 140 13.47 0.26 3.70
N LEU A 141 13.49 -1.07 3.85
CA LEU A 141 12.73 -1.78 4.89
C LEU A 141 13.15 -1.32 6.30
N ALA A 142 14.44 -1.12 6.55
CA ALA A 142 14.91 -0.62 7.85
C ALA A 142 14.32 0.77 8.19
N ARG A 143 14.03 1.61 7.18
CA ARG A 143 13.33 2.90 7.40
C ARG A 143 11.88 2.70 7.81
N LEU A 144 11.16 1.70 7.27
CA LEU A 144 9.80 1.38 7.74
C LEU A 144 9.81 1.04 9.24
N THR A 145 10.73 0.16 9.65
CA THR A 145 10.86 -0.22 11.06
C THR A 145 11.15 1.00 11.95
N ALA A 146 12.08 1.87 11.55
CA ALA A 146 12.43 3.07 12.30
C ALA A 146 11.25 4.03 12.48
N LEU A 147 10.32 4.07 11.50
CA LEU A 147 9.13 4.90 11.52
C LEU A 147 7.89 4.19 12.09
N GLY A 148 8.01 2.95 12.56
CA GLY A 148 6.90 2.16 13.11
C GLY A 148 5.85 1.77 12.07
N LEU A 149 6.25 1.64 10.79
CA LEU A 149 5.40 1.26 9.69
C LEU A 149 5.50 -0.24 9.40
N SER A 150 4.40 -0.85 8.94
CA SER A 150 4.36 -2.24 8.50
C SER A 150 4.76 -2.38 7.04
N LEU A 151 5.25 -3.57 6.67
CA LEU A 151 5.35 -4.04 5.30
C LEU A 151 4.18 -4.98 4.99
N ASP A 152 3.47 -4.74 3.91
CA ASP A 152 2.56 -5.69 3.30
C ASP A 152 3.30 -6.37 2.13
N ALA A 153 3.67 -7.62 2.30
CA ALA A 153 4.46 -8.36 1.34
C ALA A 153 3.55 -9.09 0.35
N TRP A 154 3.69 -8.77 -0.94
CA TRP A 154 2.99 -9.45 -2.02
C TRP A 154 3.98 -10.18 -2.92
N VAL A 155 3.94 -11.51 -2.90
CA VAL A 155 4.84 -12.41 -3.63
C VAL A 155 4.05 -13.58 -4.21
N PHE A 156 4.63 -14.28 -5.20
CA PHE A 156 4.19 -15.62 -5.55
C PHE A 156 4.83 -16.67 -4.64
N HIS A 157 4.22 -17.86 -4.56
CA HIS A 157 4.67 -18.89 -3.62
C HIS A 157 6.16 -19.29 -3.75
N PRO A 158 6.81 -19.31 -4.94
CA PRO A 158 8.23 -19.62 -5.02
C PRO A 158 9.14 -18.61 -4.32
N GLN A 159 8.62 -17.42 -4.01
CA GLN A 159 9.37 -16.34 -3.35
C GLN A 159 9.12 -16.25 -1.83
N LEU A 160 8.34 -17.18 -1.27
CA LEU A 160 8.05 -17.18 0.18
C LEU A 160 9.33 -17.31 1.02
N ASP A 161 10.34 -18.04 0.54
CA ASP A 161 11.61 -18.17 1.23
C ASP A 161 12.34 -16.83 1.42
N ASP A 162 12.12 -15.87 0.52
CA ASP A 162 12.70 -14.53 0.64
C ASP A 162 12.06 -13.75 1.80
N ILE A 163 10.77 -14.01 2.09
CA ILE A 163 10.05 -13.41 3.22
C ILE A 163 10.46 -14.06 4.53
N VAL A 164 10.73 -15.37 4.50
CA VAL A 164 11.10 -16.15 5.70
C VAL A 164 12.57 -15.98 6.06
N ASP A 165 13.38 -15.39 5.18
CA ASP A 165 14.79 -15.11 5.46
C ASP A 165 14.95 -14.41 6.81
N GLN A 166 15.75 -15.01 7.71
CA GLN A 166 15.92 -14.54 9.08
C GLN A 166 16.35 -13.07 9.18
N SER A 167 17.05 -12.55 8.18
CA SER A 167 17.44 -11.13 8.15
C SER A 167 16.22 -10.21 7.94
N ILE A 168 15.17 -10.66 7.25
CA ILE A 168 13.90 -9.95 7.13
C ILE A 168 13.13 -10.06 8.46
N GLN A 169 13.03 -11.24 9.02
CA GLN A 169 12.35 -11.46 10.31
C GLN A 169 12.94 -10.65 11.46
N SER A 170 14.26 -10.49 11.51
CA SER A 170 14.91 -9.65 12.52
C SER A 170 14.64 -8.16 12.34
N THR A 171 14.34 -7.73 11.10
CA THR A 171 14.05 -6.34 10.77
C THR A 171 12.54 -6.01 10.93
N PHE A 172 11.68 -7.00 10.71
CA PHE A 172 10.20 -6.86 10.75
C PHE A 172 9.56 -7.97 11.60
N PRO A 173 9.54 -7.84 12.91
CA PRO A 173 8.85 -8.81 13.78
C PRO A 173 7.32 -8.79 13.62
N GLN A 174 6.78 -7.92 12.78
CA GLN A 174 5.33 -7.68 12.59
C GLN A 174 4.84 -7.96 11.15
N ILE A 175 5.55 -8.78 10.37
CA ILE A 175 5.07 -9.25 9.06
C ILE A 175 3.87 -10.17 9.24
#